data_bc61fbbc04c7c2bf33dcf9d6bf9d372d
#
_entry.id   bc61fbbc04c7c2bf33dcf9d6bf9d372d
#
_cell.length_a   1.000
_cell.length_b   1.000
_cell.length_c   1.000
_cell.angle_alpha   90.00
_cell.angle_beta   90.00
_cell.angle_gamma   90.00
#
_symmetry.space_group_name_H-M   'P 1'
#
loop_
_entity.id
_entity.type
_entity.pdbx_description
1 polymer ?
#
loop_
_entity_poly.entity_id
_entity_poly.type
_entity_poly.pdbx_seq_one_letter_code
_entity_poly.pdbx_strand_id
1 'polypeptide(L)'
;MKQKVVQFEVDCNTPGICKCHVIVPQAFIQQFFKHAAQIKQLDSDSQGFKKGGVPLDYIQVHYKKNILSHMEEIFLKHFVIDGLLEFIHKSKTLIVGQLKLVSIKMDLDQDAVYTFEGILPKEIYIQRWKNLPFKATQRKKYRDIDNQVKTFLEEEEARQATFEKQDTVQINDWVCFDTWIVDIDKKPLFHNKKSQLWLKIGDEEPDLIFQELFLNKKIDEIILTGNHSLRQYFCSSFDAPYTYAVQLKDRLPYNYFSIEYLKHHFKLKTKKDLHNKLIEIFSYSSDVSQSRSIADMALNTIIKRNNILVPPSSVQAQKEIIIHELQQKPDYTLYKMKSDFDDHITTLAKKQLYEIVATDYIAYTENLTVSHEDIKAYLNLMQRTRTKEFLYFNPPQTQIDGQESPITIESIKKACIREKALNHIIHHLTR
;
A
#
# COMPACT_ATOMS: atom_id res chain seq x y z
N MET A 1 33.30 11.45 -8.68
CA MET A 1 32.89 11.18 -7.30
C MET A 1 31.71 10.22 -7.37
N LYS A 2 31.81 9.03 -6.75
CA LYS A 2 30.63 8.13 -6.61
C LYS A 2 29.61 8.86 -5.73
N GLN A 3 28.44 9.16 -6.27
CA GLN A 3 27.34 9.72 -5.46
C GLN A 3 27.03 8.75 -4.31
N LYS A 4 27.09 9.25 -3.08
CA LYS A 4 26.62 8.47 -1.92
C LYS A 4 25.13 8.18 -2.14
N VAL A 5 24.77 6.93 -2.09
CA VAL A 5 23.37 6.45 -2.20
C VAL A 5 22.78 6.38 -0.81
N VAL A 6 21.46 6.52 -0.69
CA VAL A 6 20.74 6.27 0.57
C VAL A 6 21.06 4.86 1.07
N GLN A 7 21.40 4.73 2.35
CA GLN A 7 21.79 3.46 2.97
C GLN A 7 20.71 3.01 3.93
N PHE A 8 20.48 1.70 3.94
CA PHE A 8 19.51 1.04 4.81
C PHE A 8 20.24 0.03 5.69
N GLU A 9 20.05 0.13 6.99
CA GLU A 9 20.64 -0.76 7.97
C GLU A 9 19.53 -1.34 8.85
N VAL A 10 19.57 -2.65 9.07
CA VAL A 10 18.61 -3.38 9.91
C VAL A 10 19.39 -4.17 10.94
N ASP A 11 19.22 -3.80 12.20
CA ASP A 11 19.84 -4.47 13.36
C ASP A 11 18.76 -5.18 14.18
N CYS A 12 18.83 -6.52 14.18
CA CYS A 12 17.95 -7.42 14.92
C CYS A 12 18.66 -8.12 16.08
N ASN A 13 19.79 -7.60 16.57
CA ASN A 13 20.57 -8.20 17.64
C ASN A 13 19.89 -8.10 19.02
N THR A 14 18.97 -7.15 19.19
CA THR A 14 18.19 -7.01 20.42
C THR A 14 17.01 -7.97 20.40
N PRO A 15 16.86 -8.88 21.38
CA PRO A 15 15.74 -9.82 21.41
C PRO A 15 14.37 -9.11 21.35
N GLY A 16 13.55 -9.48 20.37
CA GLY A 16 12.19 -8.96 20.20
C GLY A 16 12.08 -7.56 19.56
N ILE A 17 13.19 -6.89 19.29
CA ILE A 17 13.22 -5.56 18.67
C ILE A 17 14.16 -5.56 17.47
N CYS A 18 13.69 -4.98 16.39
CA CYS A 18 14.49 -4.71 15.20
C CYS A 18 14.63 -3.21 15.05
N LYS A 19 15.87 -2.70 15.09
CA LYS A 19 16.16 -1.29 14.81
C LYS A 19 16.56 -1.12 13.37
N CYS A 20 15.92 -0.17 12.71
CA CYS A 20 16.20 0.13 11.31
C CYS A 20 16.67 1.58 11.20
N HIS A 21 17.77 1.79 10.50
CA HIS A 21 18.33 3.10 10.22
C HIS A 21 18.33 3.36 8.73
N VAL A 22 17.83 4.52 8.33
CA VAL A 22 17.93 5.01 6.95
C VAL A 22 18.81 6.25 6.97
N ILE A 23 19.93 6.18 6.26
CA ILE A 23 20.95 7.23 6.24
C ILE A 23 20.86 7.94 4.89
N VAL A 24 20.52 9.23 4.95
CA VAL A 24 20.43 10.10 3.78
C VAL A 24 21.68 10.97 3.70
N PRO A 25 22.43 10.93 2.59
CA PRO A 25 23.69 11.66 2.47
C PRO A 25 23.52 13.16 2.59
N GLN A 26 24.44 13.82 3.29
CA GLN A 26 24.52 15.29 3.47
C GLN A 26 24.38 16.05 2.15
N ALA A 27 24.99 15.55 1.07
CA ALA A 27 24.91 16.19 -0.24
C ALA A 27 23.47 16.34 -0.76
N PHE A 28 22.58 15.34 -0.47
CA PHE A 28 21.16 15.43 -0.82
C PHE A 28 20.45 16.48 0.01
N ILE A 29 20.77 16.54 1.31
CA ILE A 29 20.18 17.50 2.24
C ILE A 29 20.51 18.92 1.79
N GLN A 30 21.78 19.22 1.53
CA GLN A 30 22.24 20.52 1.09
C GLN A 30 21.65 20.95 -0.25
N GLN A 31 21.61 20.05 -1.22
CA GLN A 31 21.01 20.31 -2.53
C GLN A 31 19.52 20.64 -2.40
N PHE A 32 18.77 19.83 -1.65
CA PHE A 32 17.35 20.06 -1.46
C PHE A 32 17.07 21.33 -0.65
N PHE A 33 17.83 21.57 0.40
CA PHE A 33 17.69 22.78 1.23
C PHE A 33 17.87 24.06 0.41
N LYS A 34 18.90 24.11 -0.43
CA LYS A 34 19.12 25.25 -1.34
C LYS A 34 17.91 25.47 -2.25
N HIS A 35 17.37 24.42 -2.83
CA HIS A 35 16.21 24.50 -3.69
C HIS A 35 14.94 24.90 -2.93
N ALA A 36 14.69 24.31 -1.77
CA ALA A 36 13.56 24.67 -0.92
C ALA A 36 13.62 26.14 -0.47
N ALA A 37 14.80 26.65 -0.17
CA ALA A 37 15.00 28.06 0.16
C ALA A 37 14.70 28.98 -1.04
N GLN A 38 15.12 28.59 -2.26
CA GLN A 38 14.80 29.34 -3.49
C GLN A 38 13.28 29.39 -3.75
N ILE A 39 12.59 28.26 -3.60
CA ILE A 39 11.14 28.20 -3.76
C ILE A 39 10.45 29.06 -2.69
N LYS A 40 10.88 28.96 -1.44
CA LYS A 40 10.34 29.79 -0.35
C LYS A 40 10.55 31.27 -0.60
N GLN A 41 11.68 31.67 -1.20
CA GLN A 41 11.96 33.04 -1.58
C GLN A 41 10.89 33.59 -2.52
N LEU A 42 10.45 32.82 -3.52
CA LEU A 42 9.47 33.26 -4.52
C LEU A 42 8.11 33.63 -3.91
N ASP A 43 7.74 32.97 -2.80
CA ASP A 43 6.45 33.18 -2.15
C ASP A 43 6.54 33.95 -0.81
N SER A 44 7.77 34.27 -0.37
CA SER A 44 7.96 34.95 0.90
C SER A 44 7.54 36.42 0.83
N ASP A 45 6.68 36.78 1.77
CA ASP A 45 6.36 38.15 2.14
C ASP A 45 6.97 38.46 3.51
N SER A 46 7.88 39.41 3.59
CA SER A 46 8.55 39.77 4.82
C SER A 46 8.61 41.28 4.94
N GLN A 47 8.46 41.78 6.15
CA GLN A 47 8.42 43.21 6.43
C GLN A 47 9.67 43.91 5.88
N GLY A 48 9.49 44.87 5.02
CA GLY A 48 10.57 45.62 4.35
C GLY A 48 10.98 45.08 2.97
N PHE A 49 10.42 43.96 2.51
CA PHE A 49 10.72 43.39 1.19
C PHE A 49 9.44 43.21 0.40
N LYS A 50 9.52 43.38 -0.91
CA LYS A 50 8.41 42.97 -1.82
C LYS A 50 8.33 41.44 -1.91
N LYS A 51 7.15 40.88 -2.16
CA LYS A 51 6.96 39.47 -2.38
C LYS A 51 7.95 38.93 -3.45
N GLY A 52 8.70 37.90 -3.12
CA GLY A 52 9.78 37.37 -3.97
C GLY A 52 11.11 38.14 -3.94
N GLY A 53 11.17 39.29 -3.26
CA GLY A 53 12.37 40.12 -3.18
C GLY A 53 13.21 39.93 -1.90
N VAL A 54 12.87 38.95 -1.05
CA VAL A 54 13.60 38.64 0.18
C VAL A 54 14.95 38.00 -0.19
N PRO A 55 16.11 38.49 0.35
CA PRO A 55 17.39 37.87 0.06
C PRO A 55 17.44 36.38 0.43
N LEU A 56 18.10 35.56 -0.42
CA LEU A 56 18.17 34.12 -0.19
C LEU A 56 18.86 33.76 1.12
N ASP A 57 19.92 34.48 1.49
CA ASP A 57 20.64 34.27 2.75
C ASP A 57 19.73 34.52 3.96
N TYR A 58 18.87 35.53 3.87
CA TYR A 58 17.85 35.78 4.90
C TYR A 58 16.90 34.59 5.04
N ILE A 59 16.40 34.08 3.93
CA ILE A 59 15.54 32.87 3.92
C ILE A 59 16.24 31.66 4.54
N GLN A 60 17.50 31.42 4.15
CA GLN A 60 18.28 30.28 4.64
C GLN A 60 18.54 30.35 6.15
N VAL A 61 18.70 31.53 6.70
CA VAL A 61 18.92 31.71 8.14
C VAL A 61 17.61 31.68 8.93
N HIS A 62 16.65 32.53 8.56
CA HIS A 62 15.45 32.73 9.35
C HIS A 62 14.41 31.59 9.20
N TYR A 63 14.38 30.89 8.05
CA TYR A 63 13.46 29.77 7.79
C TYR A 63 14.16 28.42 7.86
N LYS A 64 15.45 28.34 8.29
CA LYS A 64 16.23 27.09 8.36
C LYS A 64 15.44 25.97 9.02
N LYS A 65 14.90 26.21 10.21
CA LYS A 65 14.17 25.19 10.98
C LYS A 65 12.92 24.70 10.26
N ASN A 66 12.14 25.61 9.68
CA ASN A 66 10.91 25.26 8.96
C ASN A 66 11.22 24.45 7.70
N ILE A 67 12.26 24.85 6.96
CA ILE A 67 12.70 24.13 5.75
C ILE A 67 13.18 22.73 6.10
N LEU A 68 14.00 22.58 7.18
CA LEU A 68 14.48 21.25 7.60
C LEU A 68 13.33 20.35 8.04
N SER A 69 12.39 20.84 8.84
CA SER A 69 11.21 20.06 9.25
C SER A 69 10.37 19.59 8.06
N HIS A 70 10.20 20.47 7.07
CA HIS A 70 9.53 20.14 5.82
C HIS A 70 10.29 19.07 5.01
N MET A 71 11.62 19.18 4.94
CA MET A 71 12.46 18.18 4.27
C MET A 71 12.38 16.81 4.95
N GLU A 72 12.31 16.77 6.28
CA GLU A 72 12.11 15.52 7.03
C GLU A 72 10.86 14.79 6.56
N GLU A 73 9.73 15.49 6.39
CA GLU A 73 8.48 14.90 5.93
C GLU A 73 8.55 14.46 4.47
N ILE A 74 9.08 15.30 3.58
CA ILE A 74 9.22 14.98 2.16
C ILE A 74 10.10 13.74 1.98
N PHE A 75 11.27 13.70 2.59
CA PHE A 75 12.17 12.56 2.43
C PHE A 75 11.56 11.29 3.01
N LEU A 76 10.88 11.41 4.16
CA LEU A 76 10.17 10.29 4.77
C LEU A 76 9.17 9.65 3.81
N LYS A 77 8.29 10.46 3.21
CA LYS A 77 7.22 9.99 2.32
C LYS A 77 7.71 9.66 0.91
N HIS A 78 8.73 10.36 0.42
CA HIS A 78 9.18 10.21 -0.96
C HIS A 78 10.01 8.95 -1.18
N PHE A 79 10.95 8.62 -0.29
CA PHE A 79 11.84 7.46 -0.50
C PHE A 79 12.25 6.69 0.76
N VAL A 80 12.19 7.28 1.97
CA VAL A 80 12.68 6.62 3.19
C VAL A 80 11.82 5.42 3.57
N ILE A 81 10.49 5.60 3.67
CA ILE A 81 9.58 4.52 4.08
C ILE A 81 9.58 3.38 3.06
N ASP A 82 9.40 3.68 1.78
CA ASP A 82 9.30 2.63 0.77
C ASP A 82 10.62 1.89 0.58
N GLY A 83 11.75 2.62 0.58
CA GLY A 83 13.06 2.01 0.49
C GLY A 83 13.35 1.08 1.67
N LEU A 84 12.95 1.49 2.88
CA LEU A 84 13.07 0.66 4.07
C LEU A 84 12.18 -0.59 4.00
N LEU A 85 10.92 -0.45 3.59
CA LEU A 85 9.99 -1.58 3.44
C LEU A 85 10.48 -2.56 2.38
N GLU A 86 10.97 -2.07 1.25
CA GLU A 86 11.58 -2.90 0.22
C GLU A 86 12.81 -3.65 0.73
N PHE A 87 13.68 -2.97 1.50
CA PHE A 87 14.87 -3.58 2.11
C PHE A 87 14.50 -4.69 3.10
N ILE A 88 13.53 -4.44 3.99
CA ILE A 88 13.01 -5.41 4.96
C ILE A 88 12.41 -6.62 4.23
N HIS A 89 11.65 -6.38 3.16
CA HIS A 89 11.06 -7.46 2.37
C HIS A 89 12.15 -8.32 1.68
N LYS A 90 13.16 -7.69 1.10
CA LYS A 90 14.31 -8.39 0.47
C LYS A 90 15.13 -9.20 1.50
N SER A 91 15.32 -8.67 2.68
CA SER A 91 16.01 -9.38 3.79
C SER A 91 15.14 -10.44 4.47
N LYS A 92 13.88 -10.56 4.08
CA LYS A 92 12.88 -11.47 4.67
C LYS A 92 12.75 -11.30 6.19
N THR A 93 12.95 -10.09 6.69
CA THR A 93 12.83 -9.79 8.12
C THR A 93 11.34 -9.73 8.48
N LEU A 94 10.92 -10.61 9.39
CA LEU A 94 9.53 -10.68 9.82
C LEU A 94 9.28 -9.66 10.93
N ILE A 95 8.39 -8.70 10.67
CA ILE A 95 8.01 -7.65 11.62
C ILE A 95 6.55 -7.80 11.99
N VAL A 96 6.26 -7.78 13.31
CA VAL A 96 4.91 -7.85 13.86
C VAL A 96 4.29 -6.46 13.92
N GLY A 97 3.24 -6.22 13.15
CA GLY A 97 2.57 -4.92 13.09
C GLY A 97 3.26 -3.92 12.16
N GLN A 98 3.27 -2.66 12.57
CA GLN A 98 3.86 -1.56 11.81
C GLN A 98 5.22 -1.13 12.39
N LEU A 99 6.07 -0.59 11.54
CA LEU A 99 7.29 0.09 11.96
C LEU A 99 6.93 1.42 12.63
N LYS A 100 7.55 1.70 13.76
CA LYS A 100 7.42 2.97 14.47
C LYS A 100 8.60 3.87 14.16
N LEU A 101 8.36 5.06 13.66
CA LEU A 101 9.39 6.10 13.57
C LEU A 101 9.70 6.60 14.98
N VAL A 102 10.96 6.44 15.40
CA VAL A 102 11.44 6.81 16.75
C VAL A 102 12.05 8.20 16.77
N SER A 103 12.90 8.49 15.78
CA SER A 103 13.60 9.78 15.71
C SER A 103 14.03 10.09 14.29
N ILE A 104 14.12 11.38 14.02
CA ILE A 104 14.76 11.95 12.84
C ILE A 104 15.86 12.87 13.33
N LYS A 105 17.08 12.68 12.82
CA LYS A 105 18.20 13.60 13.04
C LYS A 105 18.59 14.15 11.67
N MET A 106 18.32 15.43 11.44
CA MET A 106 18.65 16.11 10.19
C MET A 106 19.32 17.44 10.46
N ASP A 107 20.49 17.64 9.88
CA ASP A 107 21.18 18.94 9.84
C ASP A 107 21.89 19.08 8.49
N LEU A 108 22.31 20.31 8.16
CA LEU A 108 23.01 20.63 6.90
C LEU A 108 24.46 20.13 6.87
N ASP A 109 25.06 19.90 8.05
CA ASP A 109 26.48 19.61 8.20
C ASP A 109 26.81 18.11 8.36
N GLN A 110 25.76 17.26 8.35
CA GLN A 110 25.92 15.80 8.52
C GLN A 110 24.88 15.02 7.71
N ASP A 111 25.11 13.71 7.58
CA ASP A 111 24.12 12.80 7.00
C ASP A 111 22.86 12.77 7.90
N ALA A 112 21.66 12.75 7.31
CA ALA A 112 20.45 12.60 8.09
C ALA A 112 20.18 11.13 8.41
N VAL A 113 19.67 10.87 9.63
CA VAL A 113 19.38 9.53 10.12
C VAL A 113 17.93 9.44 10.56
N TYR A 114 17.17 8.60 9.90
CA TYR A 114 15.83 8.18 10.30
C TYR A 114 15.93 6.87 11.05
N THR A 115 15.44 6.84 12.27
CA THR A 115 15.47 5.63 13.12
C THR A 115 14.05 5.10 13.28
N PHE A 116 13.88 3.83 12.92
CA PHE A 116 12.64 3.09 13.12
C PHE A 116 12.84 1.92 14.05
N GLU A 117 11.79 1.56 14.75
CA GLU A 117 11.72 0.32 15.53
C GLU A 117 10.60 -0.56 15.02
N GLY A 118 10.93 -1.82 14.78
CA GLY A 118 10.00 -2.89 14.49
C GLY A 118 10.02 -3.92 15.61
N ILE A 119 8.93 -4.62 15.81
CA ILE A 119 8.82 -5.69 16.77
C ILE A 119 9.03 -7.01 16.06
N LEU A 120 9.99 -7.80 16.52
CA LEU A 120 10.23 -9.14 16.03
C LEU A 120 9.29 -10.13 16.75
N PRO A 121 8.77 -11.13 16.06
CA PRO A 121 8.07 -12.21 16.71
C PRO A 121 9.04 -13.02 17.59
N LYS A 122 8.59 -13.43 18.77
CA LYS A 122 9.31 -14.39 19.59
C LYS A 122 9.13 -15.77 18.97
N GLU A 123 10.23 -16.41 18.57
CA GLU A 123 10.30 -17.81 18.13
C GLU A 123 9.09 -18.29 17.31
N ILE A 124 9.05 -17.90 16.04
CA ILE A 124 8.07 -18.47 15.11
C ILE A 124 8.72 -19.63 14.38
N TYR A 125 8.16 -20.81 14.58
CA TYR A 125 8.54 -22.00 13.84
C TYR A 125 7.28 -22.77 13.42
N ILE A 126 6.82 -22.51 12.20
CA ILE A 126 5.64 -23.19 11.65
C ILE A 126 6.09 -24.45 10.92
N GLN A 127 5.98 -25.60 11.61
CA GLN A 127 6.38 -26.89 11.06
C GLN A 127 5.20 -27.64 10.43
N ARG A 128 5.54 -28.42 9.38
CA ARG A 128 4.67 -29.44 8.79
C ARG A 128 3.21 -29.01 8.56
N TRP A 129 3.01 -27.69 8.35
CA TRP A 129 1.69 -27.12 8.19
C TRP A 129 0.90 -27.73 7.01
N LYS A 130 1.60 -28.22 5.98
CA LYS A 130 1.00 -28.87 4.81
C LYS A 130 0.30 -30.20 5.11
N ASN A 131 0.66 -30.84 6.24
CA ASN A 131 0.15 -32.14 6.65
C ASN A 131 -0.87 -32.05 7.80
N LEU A 132 -1.35 -30.86 8.11
CA LEU A 132 -2.35 -30.69 9.18
C LEU A 132 -3.70 -31.24 8.75
N PRO A 133 -4.42 -31.95 9.63
CA PRO A 133 -5.77 -32.42 9.33
C PRO A 133 -6.70 -31.22 9.17
N PHE A 134 -7.27 -31.09 7.97
CA PHE A 134 -8.18 -30.01 7.62
C PHE A 134 -9.43 -30.60 6.94
N LYS A 135 -10.59 -30.25 7.44
CA LYS A 135 -11.87 -30.63 6.85
C LYS A 135 -12.59 -29.37 6.40
N ALA A 136 -12.53 -29.09 5.10
CA ALA A 136 -13.29 -27.99 4.53
C ALA A 136 -14.80 -28.21 4.70
N THR A 137 -15.54 -27.14 4.94
CA THR A 137 -17.01 -27.17 4.94
C THR A 137 -17.51 -27.58 3.56
N GLN A 138 -18.50 -28.49 3.52
CA GLN A 138 -19.09 -28.89 2.25
C GLN A 138 -19.80 -27.72 1.59
N ARG A 139 -19.59 -27.58 0.27
CA ARG A 139 -20.24 -26.55 -0.54
C ARG A 139 -21.74 -26.79 -0.61
N LYS A 140 -22.51 -25.74 -0.38
CA LYS A 140 -23.95 -25.77 -0.71
C LYS A 140 -24.11 -25.77 -2.22
N LYS A 141 -24.97 -26.64 -2.74
CA LYS A 141 -25.36 -26.62 -4.15
C LYS A 141 -26.47 -25.57 -4.32
N TYR A 142 -26.17 -24.50 -5.02
CA TYR A 142 -27.16 -23.48 -5.36
C TYR A 142 -27.77 -23.78 -6.73
N ARG A 143 -29.08 -23.60 -6.86
CA ARG A 143 -29.76 -23.73 -8.16
C ARG A 143 -29.27 -22.58 -9.07
N ASP A 144 -29.03 -22.90 -10.32
CA ASP A 144 -28.81 -21.95 -11.41
C ASP A 144 -27.48 -21.16 -11.41
N ILE A 145 -26.52 -21.46 -10.49
CA ILE A 145 -25.24 -20.78 -10.47
C ILE A 145 -24.41 -21.04 -11.73
N ASP A 146 -24.51 -22.25 -12.27
CA ASP A 146 -23.77 -22.64 -13.47
C ASP A 146 -24.16 -21.74 -14.66
N ASN A 147 -25.47 -21.49 -14.82
CA ASN A 147 -25.97 -20.55 -15.82
C ASN A 147 -25.55 -19.11 -15.55
N GLN A 148 -25.57 -18.65 -14.29
CA GLN A 148 -25.12 -17.32 -13.93
C GLN A 148 -23.62 -17.11 -14.26
N VAL A 149 -22.77 -18.09 -13.99
CA VAL A 149 -21.34 -18.04 -14.33
C VAL A 149 -21.16 -18.05 -15.84
N LYS A 150 -21.93 -18.86 -16.57
CA LYS A 150 -21.87 -18.92 -18.02
C LYS A 150 -22.27 -17.60 -18.65
N THR A 151 -23.40 -17.03 -18.24
CA THR A 151 -23.86 -15.70 -18.69
C THR A 151 -22.81 -14.63 -18.38
N PHE A 152 -22.24 -14.64 -17.17
CA PHE A 152 -21.20 -13.70 -16.78
C PHE A 152 -19.97 -13.80 -17.70
N LEU A 153 -19.49 -15.00 -17.99
CA LEU A 153 -18.35 -15.22 -18.89
C LEU A 153 -18.66 -14.75 -20.32
N GLU A 154 -19.85 -15.05 -20.83
CA GLU A 154 -20.31 -14.61 -22.16
C GLU A 154 -20.40 -13.06 -22.24
N GLU A 155 -20.95 -12.41 -21.21
CA GLU A 155 -21.01 -10.97 -21.12
C GLU A 155 -19.62 -10.32 -21.06
N GLU A 156 -18.69 -10.88 -20.31
CA GLU A 156 -17.33 -10.35 -20.19
C GLU A 156 -16.53 -10.59 -21.49
N GLU A 157 -16.68 -11.75 -22.14
CA GLU A 157 -16.09 -11.99 -23.46
C GLU A 157 -16.66 -11.02 -24.53
N ALA A 158 -17.96 -10.76 -24.50
CA ALA A 158 -18.60 -9.78 -25.39
C ALA A 158 -18.10 -8.36 -25.13
N ARG A 159 -17.97 -7.96 -23.88
CA ARG A 159 -17.39 -6.65 -23.48
C ARG A 159 -15.95 -6.52 -23.95
N GLN A 160 -15.14 -7.57 -23.82
CA GLN A 160 -13.76 -7.55 -24.32
C GLN A 160 -13.69 -7.39 -25.84
N ALA A 161 -14.62 -8.00 -26.59
CA ALA A 161 -14.68 -7.90 -28.04
C ALA A 161 -15.10 -6.50 -28.52
N THR A 162 -15.96 -5.80 -27.76
CA THR A 162 -16.44 -4.44 -28.08
C THR A 162 -15.54 -3.33 -27.53
N PHE A 163 -14.54 -3.70 -26.69
CA PHE A 163 -13.63 -2.74 -26.09
C PHE A 163 -12.65 -2.20 -27.16
N GLU A 164 -12.96 -1.04 -27.72
CA GLU A 164 -11.96 -0.26 -28.43
C GLU A 164 -10.82 0.03 -27.44
N LYS A 165 -9.59 -0.37 -27.80
CA LYS A 165 -8.40 -0.06 -27.03
C LYS A 165 -8.20 1.45 -27.03
N GLN A 166 -8.87 2.13 -26.13
CA GLN A 166 -8.55 3.52 -25.85
C GLN A 166 -7.18 3.56 -25.22
N ASP A 167 -6.22 4.17 -25.91
CA ASP A 167 -4.83 4.27 -25.43
C ASP A 167 -4.64 5.36 -24.36
N THR A 168 -5.74 6.02 -23.95
CA THR A 168 -5.73 7.13 -23.00
C THR A 168 -6.47 6.79 -21.72
N VAL A 169 -6.06 7.42 -20.62
CA VAL A 169 -6.67 7.27 -19.29
C VAL A 169 -8.11 7.77 -19.29
N GLN A 170 -9.01 7.00 -18.67
CA GLN A 170 -10.42 7.29 -18.50
C GLN A 170 -10.80 7.34 -17.00
N ILE A 171 -12.00 7.88 -16.73
CA ILE A 171 -12.57 7.87 -15.38
C ILE A 171 -12.73 6.42 -14.89
N ASN A 172 -12.47 6.22 -13.60
CA ASN A 172 -12.45 4.93 -12.89
C ASN A 172 -11.31 3.98 -13.28
N ASP A 173 -10.40 4.36 -14.18
CA ASP A 173 -9.17 3.58 -14.40
C ASP A 173 -8.23 3.66 -13.21
N TRP A 174 -7.42 2.63 -13.03
CA TRP A 174 -6.23 2.72 -12.21
C TRP A 174 -5.04 3.14 -13.07
N VAL A 175 -4.28 4.09 -12.59
CA VAL A 175 -3.04 4.55 -13.23
C VAL A 175 -1.85 4.25 -12.34
N CYS A 176 -0.78 3.77 -12.94
CA CYS A 176 0.52 3.61 -12.30
C CYS A 176 1.45 4.72 -12.80
N PHE A 177 2.07 5.44 -11.89
CA PHE A 177 2.96 6.53 -12.26
C PHE A 177 4.17 6.63 -11.35
N ASP A 178 5.26 7.16 -11.92
CA ASP A 178 6.42 7.63 -11.19
C ASP A 178 6.34 9.14 -11.00
N THR A 179 6.83 9.65 -9.90
CA THR A 179 6.90 11.09 -9.67
C THR A 179 8.20 11.51 -9.02
N TRP A 180 8.65 12.71 -9.33
CA TRP A 180 9.84 13.33 -8.72
C TRP A 180 9.72 14.83 -8.72
N ILE A 181 10.40 15.46 -7.77
CA ILE A 181 10.46 16.92 -7.67
C ILE A 181 11.49 17.43 -8.68
N VAL A 182 11.15 18.50 -9.38
CA VAL A 182 12.04 19.18 -10.33
C VAL A 182 12.45 20.56 -9.82
N ASP A 183 13.63 20.99 -10.23
CA ASP A 183 14.12 22.33 -9.98
C ASP A 183 13.51 23.37 -10.95
N ILE A 184 13.95 24.62 -10.84
CA ILE A 184 13.49 25.73 -11.68
C ILE A 184 13.81 25.47 -13.16
N ASP A 185 14.88 24.75 -13.45
CA ASP A 185 15.30 24.35 -14.80
C ASP A 185 14.59 23.08 -15.29
N LYS A 186 13.61 22.57 -14.55
CA LYS A 186 12.84 21.32 -14.81
C LYS A 186 13.71 20.05 -14.76
N LYS A 187 14.86 20.10 -14.10
CA LYS A 187 15.71 18.93 -13.88
C LYS A 187 15.34 18.23 -12.59
N PRO A 188 15.49 16.90 -12.51
CA PRO A 188 15.26 16.17 -11.26
C PRO A 188 16.14 16.74 -10.14
N LEU A 189 15.53 17.10 -9.03
CA LEU A 189 16.23 17.67 -7.88
C LEU A 189 17.16 16.65 -7.22
N PHE A 190 16.74 15.38 -7.23
CA PHE A 190 17.53 14.24 -6.78
C PHE A 190 17.16 12.99 -7.59
N HIS A 191 18.07 12.02 -7.62
CA HIS A 191 17.87 10.82 -8.49
C HIS A 191 16.81 9.84 -8.00
N ASN A 192 16.38 9.94 -6.74
CA ASN A 192 15.39 9.04 -6.17
C ASN A 192 13.98 9.46 -6.62
N LYS A 193 13.43 8.71 -7.55
CA LYS A 193 12.03 8.85 -7.94
C LYS A 193 11.14 8.11 -6.95
N LYS A 194 9.96 8.65 -6.67
CA LYS A 194 8.87 7.88 -6.07
C LYS A 194 8.25 7.04 -7.18
N SER A 195 8.51 5.75 -7.16
CA SER A 195 8.17 4.86 -8.27
C SER A 195 6.90 4.08 -8.00
N GLN A 196 6.16 3.80 -9.07
CA GLN A 196 5.02 2.90 -9.10
C GLN A 196 3.93 3.23 -8.03
N LEU A 197 3.54 4.49 -7.98
CA LEU A 197 2.32 4.87 -7.28
C LEU A 197 1.11 4.45 -8.10
N TRP A 198 0.14 3.83 -7.45
CA TRP A 198 -1.14 3.49 -8.05
C TRP A 198 -2.23 4.42 -7.53
N LEU A 199 -3.03 4.95 -8.43
CA LEU A 199 -4.14 5.84 -8.12
C LEU A 199 -5.35 5.45 -8.96
N LYS A 200 -6.51 5.37 -8.35
CA LYS A 200 -7.78 5.26 -9.06
C LYS A 200 -8.21 6.67 -9.48
N ILE A 201 -8.60 6.84 -10.74
CA ILE A 201 -9.16 8.11 -11.21
C ILE A 201 -10.65 8.11 -10.85
N GLY A 202 -10.97 8.66 -9.68
CA GLY A 202 -12.35 8.72 -9.18
C GLY A 202 -13.25 9.63 -10.02
N ASP A 203 -14.56 9.54 -9.79
CA ASP A 203 -15.60 10.31 -10.49
C ASP A 203 -16.30 11.32 -9.58
N GLU A 204 -15.87 11.45 -8.34
CA GLU A 204 -16.42 12.39 -7.39
C GLU A 204 -15.76 13.78 -7.49
N GLU A 205 -16.42 14.81 -6.96
CA GLU A 205 -15.95 16.20 -7.00
C GLU A 205 -14.52 16.38 -6.43
N PRO A 206 -14.12 15.74 -5.29
CA PRO A 206 -12.77 15.87 -4.78
C PRO A 206 -11.69 15.31 -5.72
N ASP A 207 -12.06 14.43 -6.66
CA ASP A 207 -11.14 13.77 -7.59
C ASP A 207 -10.83 14.59 -8.84
N LEU A 208 -11.55 15.68 -9.08
CA LEU A 208 -11.35 16.55 -10.26
C LEU A 208 -9.89 16.97 -10.44
N ILE A 209 -9.18 17.21 -9.35
CA ILE A 209 -7.77 17.62 -9.37
C ILE A 209 -6.87 16.53 -9.97
N PHE A 210 -7.15 15.25 -9.70
CA PHE A 210 -6.41 14.13 -10.31
C PHE A 210 -6.94 13.79 -11.71
N GLN A 211 -8.22 14.03 -11.97
CA GLN A 211 -8.78 13.92 -13.32
C GLN A 211 -8.08 14.88 -14.27
N GLU A 212 -7.93 16.18 -13.91
CA GLU A 212 -7.21 17.17 -14.72
C GLU A 212 -5.78 16.75 -15.03
N LEU A 213 -5.13 16.05 -14.08
CA LEU A 213 -3.75 15.60 -14.24
C LEU A 213 -3.63 14.43 -15.23
N PHE A 214 -4.54 13.46 -15.18
CA PHE A 214 -4.36 12.17 -15.85
C PHE A 214 -5.32 11.90 -16.99
N LEU A 215 -6.51 12.49 -17.05
CA LEU A 215 -7.47 12.20 -18.11
C LEU A 215 -6.90 12.48 -19.49
N ASN A 216 -7.20 11.59 -20.43
CA ASN A 216 -6.76 11.65 -21.83
C ASN A 216 -5.23 11.56 -22.03
N LYS A 217 -4.44 11.27 -20.99
CA LYS A 217 -3.00 11.09 -21.08
C LYS A 217 -2.65 9.68 -21.54
N LYS A 218 -1.48 9.57 -22.21
CA LYS A 218 -0.95 8.29 -22.70
C LYS A 218 0.14 7.75 -21.79
N ILE A 219 0.36 6.44 -21.88
CA ILE A 219 1.49 5.77 -21.21
C ILE A 219 2.80 6.41 -21.69
N ASP A 220 3.77 6.53 -20.79
CA ASP A 220 5.07 7.18 -20.92
C ASP A 220 5.04 8.71 -21.08
N GLU A 221 3.88 9.34 -21.09
CA GLU A 221 3.79 10.81 -21.08
C GLU A 221 4.34 11.37 -19.76
N ILE A 222 5.15 12.44 -19.86
CA ILE A 222 5.70 13.17 -18.70
C ILE A 222 4.95 14.48 -18.57
N ILE A 223 4.33 14.68 -17.43
CA ILE A 223 3.53 15.85 -17.12
C ILE A 223 4.24 16.64 -16.02
N LEU A 224 4.43 17.95 -16.24
CA LEU A 224 4.89 18.85 -15.17
C LEU A 224 3.68 19.48 -14.50
N THR A 225 3.63 19.39 -13.18
CA THR A 225 2.47 19.84 -12.42
C THR A 225 2.86 20.43 -11.06
N GLY A 226 2.09 21.46 -10.66
CA GLY A 226 2.07 21.94 -9.28
C GLY A 226 0.82 21.48 -8.53
N ASN A 227 0.25 20.34 -8.90
CA ASN A 227 -0.99 19.81 -8.35
C ASN A 227 -1.02 19.81 -6.81
N HIS A 228 -2.06 20.41 -6.23
CA HIS A 228 -2.16 20.63 -4.79
C HIS A 228 -2.29 19.30 -4.01
N SER A 229 -3.10 18.36 -4.49
CA SER A 229 -3.29 17.05 -3.84
C SER A 229 -2.01 16.22 -3.85
N LEU A 230 -1.22 16.31 -4.94
CA LEU A 230 0.08 15.65 -4.98
C LEU A 230 1.07 16.27 -3.99
N ARG A 231 1.03 17.61 -3.82
CA ARG A 231 1.82 18.29 -2.79
C ARG A 231 1.43 17.84 -1.39
N GLN A 232 0.12 17.83 -1.07
CA GLN A 232 -0.38 17.37 0.23
C GLN A 232 -0.03 15.91 0.52
N TYR A 233 -0.02 15.06 -0.49
CA TYR A 233 0.41 13.66 -0.35
C TYR A 233 1.85 13.57 0.18
N PHE A 234 2.77 14.41 -0.31
CA PHE A 234 4.17 14.40 0.12
C PHE A 234 4.44 15.25 1.36
N CYS A 235 3.73 16.35 1.54
CA CYS A 235 3.92 17.22 2.69
C CYS A 235 2.65 17.97 3.06
N SER A 236 2.20 17.75 4.29
CA SER A 236 1.01 18.39 4.84
C SER A 236 1.30 19.73 5.55
N SER A 237 2.56 19.97 5.96
CA SER A 237 2.91 21.03 6.92
C SER A 237 3.48 22.31 6.29
N PHE A 238 3.76 22.32 4.99
CA PHE A 238 4.46 23.43 4.34
C PHE A 238 3.89 23.72 2.95
N ASP A 239 3.32 24.89 2.79
CA ASP A 239 2.78 25.35 1.50
C ASP A 239 3.91 25.90 0.61
N ALA A 240 4.72 25.01 0.06
CA ALA A 240 5.76 25.35 -0.90
C ALA A 240 5.31 24.97 -2.32
N PRO A 241 5.41 25.89 -3.28
CA PRO A 241 4.95 25.66 -4.66
C PRO A 241 5.91 24.76 -5.45
N TYR A 242 6.19 23.53 -4.95
CA TYR A 242 6.98 22.57 -5.68
C TYR A 242 6.33 22.17 -6.99
N THR A 243 7.16 22.01 -8.00
CA THR A 243 6.76 21.41 -9.28
C THR A 243 7.20 19.96 -9.28
N TYR A 244 6.27 19.09 -9.65
CA TYR A 244 6.50 17.66 -9.82
C TYR A 244 6.52 17.31 -11.29
N ALA A 245 7.41 16.40 -11.68
CA ALA A 245 7.26 15.65 -12.90
C ALA A 245 6.57 14.33 -12.58
N VAL A 246 5.54 14.00 -13.34
CA VAL A 246 4.76 12.77 -13.22
C VAL A 246 4.86 12.02 -14.53
N GLN A 247 5.34 10.79 -14.50
CA GLN A 247 5.43 9.92 -15.68
C GLN A 247 4.44 8.77 -15.54
N LEU A 248 3.47 8.71 -16.43
CA LEU A 248 2.51 7.61 -16.51
C LEU A 248 3.24 6.34 -16.97
N LYS A 249 3.18 5.27 -16.19
CA LYS A 249 3.90 4.00 -16.46
C LYS A 249 2.99 2.89 -16.95
N ASP A 250 1.80 2.82 -16.40
CA ASP A 250 0.86 1.75 -16.73
C ASP A 250 -0.57 2.21 -16.45
N ARG A 251 -1.51 1.49 -17.02
CA ARG A 251 -2.93 1.73 -16.87
C ARG A 251 -3.66 0.39 -16.70
N LEU A 252 -4.58 0.33 -15.77
CA LEU A 252 -5.54 -0.76 -15.64
C LEU A 252 -6.94 -0.20 -15.88
N PRO A 253 -7.53 -0.44 -17.06
CA PRO A 253 -8.87 0.06 -17.37
C PRO A 253 -9.94 -0.48 -16.43
N TYR A 254 -10.88 0.36 -16.03
CA TYR A 254 -11.98 0.00 -15.14
C TYR A 254 -12.81 -1.19 -15.64
N ASN A 255 -13.11 -1.20 -16.92
CA ASN A 255 -13.90 -2.27 -17.53
C ASN A 255 -13.06 -3.48 -17.98
N TYR A 256 -11.76 -3.45 -17.71
CA TYR A 256 -10.88 -4.55 -18.07
C TYR A 256 -11.02 -5.69 -17.09
N PHE A 257 -11.96 -6.60 -17.36
CA PHE A 257 -12.04 -7.87 -16.70
C PHE A 257 -11.29 -8.88 -17.55
N SER A 258 -10.07 -9.18 -17.18
CA SER A 258 -9.32 -10.20 -17.89
C SER A 258 -9.54 -11.56 -17.24
N ILE A 259 -10.10 -12.47 -18.01
CA ILE A 259 -10.13 -13.91 -17.68
C ILE A 259 -8.72 -14.41 -17.35
N GLU A 260 -7.70 -13.92 -18.05
CA GLU A 260 -6.31 -14.27 -17.79
C GLU A 260 -5.82 -13.77 -16.42
N TYR A 261 -6.24 -12.59 -15.95
CA TYR A 261 -5.93 -12.12 -14.60
C TYR A 261 -6.53 -13.01 -13.52
N LEU A 262 -7.78 -13.45 -13.69
CA LEU A 262 -8.37 -14.40 -12.75
C LEU A 262 -7.65 -15.74 -12.75
N LYS A 263 -7.31 -16.27 -13.92
CA LYS A 263 -6.51 -17.49 -14.02
C LYS A 263 -5.18 -17.35 -13.30
N HIS A 264 -4.49 -16.24 -13.53
CA HIS A 264 -3.21 -15.98 -12.90
C HIS A 264 -3.35 -15.84 -11.37
N HIS A 265 -4.31 -15.02 -10.91
CA HIS A 265 -4.54 -14.80 -9.47
C HIS A 265 -4.88 -16.09 -8.73
N PHE A 266 -5.78 -16.91 -9.28
CA PHE A 266 -6.19 -18.18 -8.67
C PHE A 266 -5.32 -19.36 -9.09
N LYS A 267 -4.25 -19.15 -9.86
CA LYS A 267 -3.35 -20.19 -10.40
C LYS A 267 -4.10 -21.28 -11.17
N LEU A 268 -5.07 -20.90 -12.00
CA LEU A 268 -5.88 -21.78 -12.79
C LEU A 268 -5.24 -22.04 -14.15
N LYS A 269 -5.32 -23.28 -14.64
CA LYS A 269 -4.69 -23.67 -15.91
C LYS A 269 -5.67 -23.71 -17.08
N THR A 270 -6.93 -24.05 -16.83
CA THR A 270 -7.93 -24.28 -17.87
C THR A 270 -9.16 -23.36 -17.73
N LYS A 271 -9.91 -23.19 -18.83
CA LYS A 271 -11.22 -22.52 -18.79
C LYS A 271 -12.20 -23.24 -17.85
N LYS A 272 -12.12 -24.57 -17.76
CA LYS A 272 -12.96 -25.36 -16.86
C LYS A 272 -12.64 -25.09 -15.39
N ASP A 273 -11.36 -24.95 -15.05
CA ASP A 273 -10.95 -24.58 -13.69
C ASP A 273 -11.44 -23.19 -13.33
N LEU A 274 -11.38 -22.24 -14.29
CA LEU A 274 -11.92 -20.89 -14.12
C LEU A 274 -13.44 -20.93 -13.89
N HIS A 275 -14.18 -21.68 -14.72
CA HIS A 275 -15.62 -21.86 -14.57
C HIS A 275 -15.98 -22.42 -13.19
N ASN A 276 -15.29 -23.48 -12.76
CA ASN A 276 -15.46 -24.06 -11.44
C ASN A 276 -15.11 -23.07 -10.31
N LYS A 277 -14.07 -22.26 -10.50
CA LYS A 277 -13.69 -21.22 -9.53
C LYS A 277 -14.72 -20.09 -9.48
N LEU A 278 -15.27 -19.70 -10.61
CA LEU A 278 -16.36 -18.72 -10.66
C LEU A 278 -17.65 -19.27 -10.04
N ILE A 279 -17.98 -20.56 -10.26
CA ILE A 279 -19.08 -21.22 -9.51
C ILE A 279 -18.84 -21.11 -8.01
N GLU A 280 -17.62 -21.37 -7.57
CA GLU A 280 -17.22 -21.17 -6.17
C GLU A 280 -17.45 -19.71 -5.75
N ILE A 281 -16.92 -18.75 -6.51
CA ILE A 281 -17.07 -17.32 -6.28
C ILE A 281 -18.55 -16.88 -6.22
N PHE A 282 -19.36 -17.26 -7.18
CA PHE A 282 -20.77 -16.91 -7.21
C PHE A 282 -21.59 -17.63 -6.14
N SER A 283 -21.18 -18.85 -5.76
CA SER A 283 -21.77 -19.58 -4.61
C SER A 283 -21.55 -18.82 -3.31
N TYR A 284 -20.42 -18.13 -3.19
CA TYR A 284 -20.06 -17.35 -2.02
C TYR A 284 -20.71 -15.95 -2.00
N SER A 285 -21.16 -15.41 -3.13
CA SER A 285 -21.89 -14.14 -3.14
C SER A 285 -23.24 -14.22 -2.42
N SER A 286 -23.78 -15.42 -2.27
CA SER A 286 -24.89 -15.72 -1.38
C SER A 286 -24.43 -16.20 0.01
N ASP A 287 -23.13 -16.44 0.22
CA ASP A 287 -22.57 -16.94 1.47
C ASP A 287 -21.08 -16.54 1.62
N VAL A 288 -20.82 -15.22 1.60
CA VAL A 288 -19.50 -14.60 1.89
C VAL A 288 -18.92 -15.18 3.18
N SER A 289 -19.80 -15.62 4.09
CA SER A 289 -19.44 -16.27 5.33
C SER A 289 -18.65 -17.57 5.12
N GLN A 290 -18.89 -18.34 4.05
CA GLN A 290 -18.20 -19.64 3.85
C GLN A 290 -16.75 -19.46 3.39
N SER A 291 -16.47 -18.54 2.46
CA SER A 291 -15.09 -18.28 2.03
C SER A 291 -14.23 -17.78 3.18
N ARG A 292 -14.76 -16.82 3.93
CA ARG A 292 -14.10 -16.31 5.13
C ARG A 292 -13.98 -17.38 6.21
N SER A 293 -14.98 -18.23 6.39
CA SER A 293 -14.93 -19.36 7.32
C SER A 293 -13.83 -20.38 6.96
N ILE A 294 -13.65 -20.70 5.69
CA ILE A 294 -12.56 -21.59 5.25
C ILE A 294 -11.20 -20.95 5.51
N ALA A 295 -11.04 -19.67 5.20
CA ALA A 295 -9.82 -18.92 5.46
C ALA A 295 -9.51 -18.86 6.96
N ASP A 296 -10.51 -18.49 7.78
CA ASP A 296 -10.44 -18.50 9.24
C ASP A 296 -10.05 -19.87 9.80
N MET A 297 -10.69 -20.92 9.34
CA MET A 297 -10.40 -22.30 9.78
C MET A 297 -8.98 -22.73 9.39
N ALA A 298 -8.54 -22.40 8.18
CA ALA A 298 -7.19 -22.74 7.69
C ALA A 298 -6.12 -22.02 8.53
N LEU A 299 -6.25 -20.71 8.73
CA LEU A 299 -5.32 -19.93 9.53
C LEU A 299 -5.36 -20.34 11.01
N ASN A 300 -6.55 -20.51 11.60
CA ASN A 300 -6.69 -20.98 12.98
C ASN A 300 -6.06 -22.35 13.21
N THR A 301 -6.14 -23.25 12.22
CA THR A 301 -5.50 -24.56 12.29
C THR A 301 -3.99 -24.43 12.40
N ILE A 302 -3.38 -23.55 11.60
CA ILE A 302 -1.94 -23.26 11.65
C ILE A 302 -1.56 -22.59 12.97
N ILE A 303 -2.28 -21.54 13.35
CA ILE A 303 -1.98 -20.71 14.54
C ILE A 303 -2.04 -21.56 15.82
N LYS A 304 -3.11 -22.35 16.01
CA LYS A 304 -3.29 -23.18 17.21
C LYS A 304 -2.23 -24.28 17.35
N ARG A 305 -1.70 -24.77 16.24
CA ARG A 305 -0.71 -25.87 16.24
C ARG A 305 0.72 -25.39 16.46
N ASN A 306 1.00 -24.10 16.19
CA ASN A 306 2.37 -23.58 16.14
C ASN A 306 2.69 -22.55 17.24
N ASN A 307 1.78 -22.29 18.15
CA ASN A 307 1.98 -21.42 19.32
C ASN A 307 2.69 -20.08 19.00
N ILE A 308 2.13 -19.34 18.03
CA ILE A 308 2.67 -18.04 17.62
C ILE A 308 2.52 -17.06 18.78
N LEU A 309 3.59 -16.41 19.19
CA LEU A 309 3.59 -15.43 20.27
C LEU A 309 3.69 -14.01 19.69
N VAL A 310 2.68 -13.19 19.96
CA VAL A 310 2.67 -11.78 19.58
C VAL A 310 2.86 -10.92 20.83
N PRO A 311 3.81 -9.98 20.83
CA PRO A 311 4.07 -9.10 21.97
C PRO A 311 2.86 -8.22 22.32
N PRO A 312 2.58 -7.96 23.61
CA PRO A 312 1.45 -7.10 24.04
C PRO A 312 1.48 -5.68 23.45
N SER A 313 2.69 -5.13 23.27
CA SER A 313 2.86 -3.80 22.65
C SER A 313 2.35 -3.74 21.22
N SER A 314 2.55 -4.81 20.43
CA SER A 314 2.00 -4.91 19.07
C SER A 314 0.48 -5.01 19.09
N VAL A 315 -0.08 -5.73 20.08
CA VAL A 315 -1.54 -5.84 20.23
C VAL A 315 -2.14 -4.48 20.55
N GLN A 316 -1.49 -3.70 21.42
CA GLN A 316 -1.96 -2.36 21.75
C GLN A 316 -1.91 -1.42 20.54
N ALA A 317 -0.81 -1.43 19.78
CA ALA A 317 -0.70 -0.64 18.55
C ALA A 317 -1.76 -1.04 17.51
N GLN A 318 -2.04 -2.34 17.35
CA GLN A 318 -3.08 -2.83 16.44
C GLN A 318 -4.50 -2.44 16.91
N LYS A 319 -4.74 -2.41 18.22
CA LYS A 319 -6.00 -1.89 18.78
C LYS A 319 -6.25 -0.45 18.37
N GLU A 320 -5.22 0.40 18.49
CA GLU A 320 -5.32 1.81 18.12
C GLU A 320 -5.68 1.99 16.64
N ILE A 321 -5.08 1.19 15.76
CA ILE A 321 -5.40 1.18 14.33
C ILE A 321 -6.87 0.79 14.12
N ILE A 322 -7.33 -0.31 14.72
CA ILE A 322 -8.72 -0.78 14.57
C ILE A 322 -9.70 0.28 15.10
N ILE A 323 -9.40 0.90 16.24
CA ILE A 323 -10.24 1.96 16.81
C ILE A 323 -10.30 3.15 15.86
N HIS A 324 -9.17 3.57 15.31
CA HIS A 324 -9.12 4.67 14.35
C HIS A 324 -9.95 4.36 13.08
N GLU A 325 -9.84 3.15 12.53
CA GLU A 325 -10.67 2.71 11.40
C GLU A 325 -12.16 2.67 11.74
N LEU A 326 -12.52 2.25 12.95
CA LEU A 326 -13.91 2.23 13.42
C LEU A 326 -14.49 3.63 13.63
N GLN A 327 -13.68 4.59 14.06
CA GLN A 327 -14.10 5.99 14.25
C GLN A 327 -14.58 6.63 12.94
N GLN A 328 -14.11 6.15 11.80
CA GLN A 328 -14.58 6.60 10.48
C GLN A 328 -15.97 6.02 10.11
N LYS A 329 -16.51 5.08 10.88
CA LYS A 329 -17.80 4.47 10.60
C LYS A 329 -18.93 5.16 11.38
N PRO A 330 -20.11 5.38 10.74
CA PRO A 330 -21.23 6.07 11.40
C PRO A 330 -21.72 5.37 12.67
N ASP A 331 -21.57 4.04 12.75
CA ASP A 331 -22.07 3.24 13.89
C ASP A 331 -21.06 3.13 15.06
N TYR A 332 -19.92 3.84 14.99
CA TYR A 332 -18.85 3.74 16.02
C TYR A 332 -19.36 3.97 17.44
N THR A 333 -20.21 4.99 17.63
CA THR A 333 -20.74 5.33 18.95
C THR A 333 -21.55 4.17 19.55
N LEU A 334 -22.34 3.47 18.74
CA LEU A 334 -23.12 2.30 19.16
C LEU A 334 -22.23 1.13 19.55
N TYR A 335 -21.15 0.89 18.78
CA TYR A 335 -20.17 -0.16 19.13
C TYR A 335 -19.42 0.15 20.41
N LYS A 336 -18.99 1.41 20.62
CA LYS A 336 -18.26 1.84 21.80
C LYS A 336 -19.07 1.71 23.11
N MET A 337 -20.40 1.80 23.03
CA MET A 337 -21.30 1.67 24.20
C MET A 337 -21.42 0.23 24.74
N LYS A 338 -20.97 -0.78 24.01
CA LYS A 338 -21.02 -2.17 24.47
C LYS A 338 -20.00 -2.40 25.58
N SER A 339 -20.42 -3.09 26.63
CA SER A 339 -19.57 -3.38 27.81
C SER A 339 -18.34 -4.23 27.50
N ASP A 340 -18.39 -5.05 26.45
CA ASP A 340 -17.35 -5.95 25.99
C ASP A 340 -16.52 -5.38 24.84
N PHE A 341 -16.68 -4.09 24.51
CA PHE A 341 -16.03 -3.44 23.36
C PHE A 341 -14.50 -3.59 23.40
N ASP A 342 -13.87 -3.30 24.54
CA ASP A 342 -12.41 -3.33 24.66
C ASP A 342 -11.85 -4.76 24.53
N ASP A 343 -12.51 -5.72 25.13
CA ASP A 343 -12.14 -7.14 25.05
C ASP A 343 -12.31 -7.67 23.62
N HIS A 344 -13.39 -7.26 22.95
CA HIS A 344 -13.64 -7.63 21.57
C HIS A 344 -12.58 -7.07 20.62
N ILE A 345 -12.25 -5.78 20.76
CA ILE A 345 -11.17 -5.14 19.95
C ILE A 345 -9.81 -5.77 20.23
N THR A 346 -9.53 -6.08 21.50
CA THR A 346 -8.28 -6.76 21.88
C THR A 346 -8.17 -8.15 21.23
N THR A 347 -9.27 -8.90 21.22
CA THR A 347 -9.32 -10.23 20.60
C THR A 347 -9.17 -10.13 19.09
N LEU A 348 -9.82 -9.16 18.45
CA LEU A 348 -9.69 -8.90 17.02
C LEU A 348 -8.26 -8.48 16.64
N ALA A 349 -7.63 -7.59 17.42
CA ALA A 349 -6.26 -7.18 17.21
C ALA A 349 -5.27 -8.35 17.28
N LYS A 350 -5.42 -9.21 18.30
CA LYS A 350 -4.62 -10.44 18.42
C LYS A 350 -4.82 -11.34 17.21
N LYS A 351 -6.07 -11.61 16.82
CA LYS A 351 -6.40 -12.45 15.67
C LYS A 351 -5.72 -11.93 14.41
N GLN A 352 -5.89 -10.65 14.07
CA GLN A 352 -5.29 -10.04 12.88
C GLN A 352 -3.76 -10.16 12.88
N LEU A 353 -3.11 -9.90 14.01
CA LEU A 353 -1.66 -10.02 14.11
C LEU A 353 -1.17 -11.45 13.92
N TYR A 354 -1.84 -12.44 14.51
CA TYR A 354 -1.49 -13.85 14.32
C TYR A 354 -1.62 -14.28 12.85
N GLU A 355 -2.69 -13.88 12.19
CA GLU A 355 -2.96 -14.19 10.79
C GLU A 355 -1.92 -13.55 9.86
N ILE A 356 -1.59 -12.27 10.10
CA ILE A 356 -0.55 -11.55 9.37
C ILE A 356 0.81 -12.24 9.52
N VAL A 357 1.19 -12.54 10.76
CA VAL A 357 2.48 -13.17 11.05
C VAL A 357 2.58 -14.57 10.43
N ALA A 358 1.52 -15.37 10.52
CA ALA A 358 1.49 -16.71 9.94
C ALA A 358 1.61 -16.67 8.40
N THR A 359 0.89 -15.76 7.75
CA THR A 359 0.92 -15.63 6.29
C THR A 359 2.25 -15.06 5.79
N ASP A 360 2.80 -14.03 6.44
CA ASP A 360 4.10 -13.45 6.10
C ASP A 360 5.23 -14.49 6.29
N TYR A 361 5.20 -15.28 7.37
CA TYR A 361 6.15 -16.37 7.60
C TYR A 361 6.10 -17.44 6.50
N ILE A 362 4.90 -17.89 6.14
CA ILE A 362 4.72 -18.90 5.08
C ILE A 362 5.14 -18.32 3.72
N ALA A 363 4.81 -17.06 3.44
CA ALA A 363 5.25 -16.39 2.22
C ALA A 363 6.78 -16.40 2.09
N TYR A 364 7.49 -16.09 3.15
CA TYR A 364 8.96 -16.04 3.16
C TYR A 364 9.59 -17.42 3.08
N THR A 365 9.06 -18.42 3.82
CA THR A 365 9.59 -19.79 3.80
C THR A 365 9.33 -20.53 2.50
N GLU A 366 8.17 -20.30 1.88
CA GLU A 366 7.81 -20.88 0.59
C GLU A 366 8.32 -20.05 -0.61
N ASN A 367 9.09 -18.97 -0.35
CA ASN A 367 9.62 -18.06 -1.38
C ASN A 367 8.53 -17.53 -2.34
N LEU A 368 7.36 -17.19 -1.81
CA LEU A 368 6.30 -16.60 -2.62
C LEU A 368 6.72 -15.18 -3.01
N THR A 369 6.53 -14.85 -4.27
CA THR A 369 6.84 -13.53 -4.84
C THR A 369 5.61 -12.92 -5.47
N VAL A 370 5.55 -11.60 -5.54
CA VAL A 370 4.49 -10.85 -6.20
C VAL A 370 5.01 -10.30 -7.51
N SER A 371 4.38 -10.69 -8.61
CA SER A 371 4.65 -10.17 -9.93
C SER A 371 3.80 -8.92 -10.23
N HIS A 372 4.10 -8.22 -11.30
CA HIS A 372 3.29 -7.09 -11.77
C HIS A 372 1.85 -7.53 -12.13
N GLU A 373 1.70 -8.71 -12.71
CA GLU A 373 0.40 -9.31 -13.03
C GLU A 373 -0.41 -9.65 -11.75
N ASP A 374 0.25 -10.11 -10.68
CA ASP A 374 -0.42 -10.31 -9.38
C ASP A 374 -1.00 -8.99 -8.85
N ILE A 375 -0.27 -7.87 -9.01
CA ILE A 375 -0.73 -6.54 -8.59
C ILE A 375 -1.95 -6.10 -9.40
N LYS A 376 -1.89 -6.21 -10.73
CA LYS A 376 -3.03 -5.88 -11.59
C LYS A 376 -4.25 -6.74 -11.28
N ALA A 377 -4.05 -8.03 -11.06
CA ALA A 377 -5.12 -8.94 -10.65
C ALA A 377 -5.74 -8.54 -9.30
N TYR A 378 -4.91 -8.17 -8.33
CA TYR A 378 -5.35 -7.71 -7.02
C TYR A 378 -6.16 -6.41 -7.12
N LEU A 379 -5.66 -5.40 -7.85
CA LEU A 379 -6.36 -4.14 -8.08
C LEU A 379 -7.68 -4.36 -8.83
N ASN A 380 -7.70 -5.27 -9.79
CA ASN A 380 -8.92 -5.63 -10.51
C ASN A 380 -9.99 -6.24 -9.57
N LEU A 381 -9.59 -7.09 -8.62
CA LEU A 381 -10.50 -7.61 -7.60
C LEU A 381 -11.03 -6.51 -6.67
N MET A 382 -10.18 -5.55 -6.32
CA MET A 382 -10.57 -4.41 -5.46
C MET A 382 -11.64 -3.50 -6.08
N GLN A 383 -11.61 -3.33 -7.41
CA GLN A 383 -12.53 -2.43 -8.11
C GLN A 383 -13.99 -2.86 -8.04
N ARG A 384 -14.24 -4.15 -7.92
CA ARG A 384 -15.58 -4.71 -8.08
C ARG A 384 -16.13 -5.12 -6.73
N THR A 385 -17.28 -4.59 -6.34
CA THR A 385 -17.92 -4.86 -5.06
C THR A 385 -18.04 -6.35 -4.77
N ARG A 386 -18.47 -7.15 -5.77
CA ARG A 386 -18.61 -8.61 -5.62
C ARG A 386 -17.27 -9.33 -5.45
N THR A 387 -16.23 -8.92 -6.17
CA THR A 387 -14.91 -9.58 -6.12
C THR A 387 -14.06 -9.09 -4.95
N LYS A 388 -14.26 -7.86 -4.48
CA LYS A 388 -13.61 -7.33 -3.27
C LYS A 388 -13.90 -8.18 -2.03
N GLU A 389 -15.07 -8.79 -1.96
CA GLU A 389 -15.46 -9.66 -0.84
C GLU A 389 -14.62 -10.95 -0.74
N PHE A 390 -13.89 -11.33 -1.81
CA PHE A 390 -12.96 -12.46 -1.80
C PHE A 390 -11.60 -12.15 -1.21
N LEU A 391 -11.27 -10.88 -1.05
CA LEU A 391 -10.07 -10.48 -0.33
C LEU A 391 -10.33 -10.71 1.16
N TYR A 392 -9.50 -11.51 1.77
CA TYR A 392 -9.58 -11.83 3.19
C TYR A 392 -8.97 -10.72 4.04
N PHE A 393 -7.77 -10.27 3.64
CA PHE A 393 -7.08 -9.17 4.29
C PHE A 393 -7.62 -7.83 3.82
N ASN A 394 -7.71 -6.87 4.75
CA ASN A 394 -8.13 -5.52 4.39
C ASN A 394 -7.18 -4.93 3.33
N PRO A 395 -7.73 -4.44 2.21
CA PRO A 395 -6.93 -3.76 1.21
C PRO A 395 -6.37 -2.45 1.79
N PRO A 396 -5.27 -1.92 1.19
CA PRO A 396 -4.80 -0.57 1.50
C PRO A 396 -5.92 0.46 1.36
N GLN A 397 -5.89 1.47 2.21
CA GLN A 397 -6.83 2.59 2.10
C GLN A 397 -6.57 3.34 0.78
N THR A 398 -7.61 3.55 0.01
CA THR A 398 -7.55 4.21 -1.30
C THR A 398 -8.08 5.63 -1.27
N GLN A 399 -8.80 6.01 -0.22
CA GLN A 399 -9.44 7.32 -0.10
C GLN A 399 -9.06 7.97 1.23
N ILE A 400 -8.85 9.29 1.18
CA ILE A 400 -8.66 10.17 2.33
C ILE A 400 -9.67 11.30 2.19
N ASP A 401 -10.54 11.47 3.17
CA ASP A 401 -11.59 12.51 3.19
C ASP A 401 -12.46 12.54 1.91
N GLY A 402 -12.77 11.37 1.35
CA GLY A 402 -13.57 11.22 0.13
C GLY A 402 -12.80 11.35 -1.17
N GLN A 403 -11.56 11.80 -1.15
CA GLN A 403 -10.69 11.89 -2.32
C GLN A 403 -9.88 10.61 -2.51
N GLU A 404 -9.77 10.12 -3.75
CA GLU A 404 -8.85 9.04 -4.08
C GLU A 404 -7.39 9.49 -3.81
N SER A 405 -6.60 8.60 -3.22
CA SER A 405 -5.23 8.89 -2.80
C SER A 405 -4.25 7.88 -3.41
N PRO A 406 -3.06 8.32 -3.82
CA PRO A 406 -2.04 7.41 -4.33
C PRO A 406 -1.64 6.35 -3.32
N ILE A 407 -1.54 5.10 -3.76
CA ILE A 407 -1.10 3.96 -2.97
C ILE A 407 0.29 3.55 -3.43
N THR A 408 1.18 3.28 -2.49
CA THR A 408 2.53 2.82 -2.81
C THR A 408 2.50 1.36 -3.27
N ILE A 409 3.38 1.03 -4.19
CA ILE A 409 3.55 -0.34 -4.69
C ILE A 409 3.84 -1.33 -3.55
N GLU A 410 4.60 -0.91 -2.53
CA GLU A 410 4.94 -1.77 -1.40
C GLU A 410 3.73 -2.11 -0.53
N SER A 411 2.80 -1.17 -0.36
CA SER A 411 1.53 -1.43 0.34
C SER A 411 0.67 -2.45 -0.41
N ILE A 412 0.60 -2.34 -1.74
CA ILE A 412 -0.14 -3.29 -2.57
C ILE A 412 0.54 -4.66 -2.57
N LYS A 413 1.86 -4.71 -2.72
CA LYS A 413 2.64 -5.97 -2.66
C LYS A 413 2.42 -6.70 -1.33
N LYS A 414 2.43 -5.95 -0.22
CA LYS A 414 2.21 -6.51 1.11
C LYS A 414 0.83 -7.14 1.28
N ALA A 415 -0.22 -6.51 0.76
CA ALA A 415 -1.55 -7.10 0.77
C ALA A 415 -1.66 -8.29 -0.18
N CYS A 416 -1.12 -8.16 -1.38
CA CYS A 416 -1.13 -9.19 -2.41
C CYS A 416 -0.38 -10.47 -1.97
N ILE A 417 0.79 -10.35 -1.33
CA ILE A 417 1.56 -11.51 -0.87
C ILE A 417 0.83 -12.30 0.20
N ARG A 418 0.09 -11.62 1.08
CA ARG A 418 -0.72 -12.27 2.12
C ARG A 418 -1.89 -13.05 1.54
N GLU A 419 -2.62 -12.45 0.59
CA GLU A 419 -3.68 -13.17 -0.15
C GLU A 419 -3.14 -14.38 -0.90
N LYS A 420 -1.96 -14.24 -1.53
CA LYS A 420 -1.29 -15.32 -2.24
C LYS A 420 -0.86 -16.43 -1.28
N ALA A 421 -0.33 -16.09 -0.10
CA ALA A 421 0.03 -17.04 0.94
C ALA A 421 -1.21 -17.76 1.49
N LEU A 422 -2.28 -17.03 1.77
CA LEU A 422 -3.55 -17.63 2.21
C LEU A 422 -4.11 -18.62 1.19
N ASN A 423 -4.17 -18.25 -0.09
CA ASN A 423 -4.60 -19.13 -1.16
C ASN A 423 -3.70 -20.36 -1.27
N HIS A 424 -2.38 -20.19 -1.07
CA HIS A 424 -1.43 -21.31 -1.04
C HIS A 424 -1.70 -22.25 0.14
N ILE A 425 -1.97 -21.71 1.33
CA ILE A 425 -2.33 -22.47 2.53
C ILE A 425 -3.61 -23.27 2.29
N ILE A 426 -4.68 -22.62 1.85
CA ILE A 426 -5.97 -23.26 1.58
C ILE A 426 -5.81 -24.40 0.57
N HIS A 427 -5.09 -24.14 -0.53
CA HIS A 427 -4.86 -25.14 -1.56
C HIS A 427 -4.15 -26.40 -1.04
N HIS A 428 -3.16 -26.26 -0.14
CA HIS A 428 -2.46 -27.39 0.44
C HIS A 428 -3.28 -28.15 1.50
N LEU A 429 -4.05 -27.43 2.31
CA LEU A 429 -4.87 -28.04 3.36
C LEU A 429 -6.14 -28.75 2.82
N THR A 430 -6.62 -28.35 1.64
CA THR A 430 -7.83 -28.92 1.02
C THR A 430 -7.55 -30.06 0.03
N ARG A 431 -6.29 -30.35 -0.22
CA ARG A 431 -5.85 -31.51 -1.00
C ARG A 431 -5.78 -32.77 -0.15
#